data_37e197531cb597a485da47c00e56c0e2
#
_entry.id   37e197531cb597a485da47c00e56c0e2
#
_cell.length_a   1.000
_cell.length_b   1.000
_cell.length_c   1.000
_cell.angle_alpha   90.00
_cell.angle_beta   90.00
_cell.angle_gamma   90.00
#
_symmetry.space_group_name_H-M   'P 1'
#
loop_
_entity.id
_entity.type
_entity.pdbx_description
1 polymer ?
#
loop_
_entity_poly.entity_id
_entity_poly.type
_entity_poly.pdbx_seq_one_letter_code
_entity_poly.pdbx_strand_id
1 'polypeptide(L)'
;MIIMIAVVIGVGEVMTGPASTAVESLSSDFPVESIQIPLNNGSRVNGWLAKGVRGSGVVLLVHSIRSNRVEMLSRGRFLNKQGYGVLLIDLQAHGETPGNRITFGHRESDDVTAAIIFLHKTFPSERIGAIGVSLGAAAIVLSKHSPRLDAVVIESLHPTIEEAVENRLRLHLGEYGAALLPVVMAQLVFYLDTSMSELDPINQISELNAPLLLIAGSADQHTKVAETERLFAAAKQPKEVWIVPGAGHFNMHSYAGREYEDRVIDFLDHYLRGID
;
A
#
# COMPACT_ATOMS: atom_id res chain seq x y z
N MET A 1 22.09 31.16 -5.13
CA MET A 1 22.46 30.17 -4.07
C MET A 1 21.41 30.09 -2.96
N ILE A 2 21.03 31.18 -2.29
CA ILE A 2 20.04 31.19 -1.19
C ILE A 2 18.65 30.73 -1.65
N ILE A 3 18.15 31.14 -2.81
CA ILE A 3 16.85 30.74 -3.37
C ILE A 3 16.87 29.22 -3.72
N MET A 4 17.95 28.71 -4.25
CA MET A 4 18.09 27.28 -4.58
C MET A 4 18.11 26.42 -3.31
N ILE A 5 18.74 26.87 -2.23
CA ILE A 5 18.74 26.18 -0.92
C ILE A 5 17.33 26.19 -0.31
N ALA A 6 16.58 27.28 -0.40
CA ALA A 6 15.21 27.39 0.12
C ALA A 6 14.22 26.48 -0.64
N VAL A 7 14.34 26.39 -1.97
CA VAL A 7 13.55 25.48 -2.81
C VAL A 7 13.87 24.02 -2.46
N VAL A 8 15.13 23.70 -2.25
CA VAL A 8 15.61 22.36 -1.91
C VAL A 8 15.13 21.92 -0.52
N ILE A 9 15.17 22.78 0.49
CA ILE A 9 14.65 22.47 1.84
C ILE A 9 13.13 22.20 1.82
N GLY A 10 12.39 22.90 0.94
CA GLY A 10 10.94 22.72 0.80
C GLY A 10 10.51 21.38 0.21
N VAL A 11 11.34 20.73 -0.62
CA VAL A 11 10.94 19.48 -1.30
C VAL A 11 10.74 18.33 -0.30
N GLY A 12 11.68 18.13 0.62
CA GLY A 12 11.56 17.08 1.64
C GLY A 12 10.35 17.30 2.56
N GLU A 13 10.08 18.55 2.96
CA GLU A 13 8.90 18.90 3.76
C GLU A 13 7.60 18.62 3.00
N VAL A 14 7.52 19.00 1.72
CA VAL A 14 6.36 18.76 0.87
C VAL A 14 6.15 17.25 0.65
N MET A 15 7.21 16.47 0.46
CA MET A 15 7.12 15.03 0.24
C MET A 15 6.68 14.27 1.48
N THR A 16 7.16 14.68 2.66
CA THR A 16 6.89 13.99 3.93
C THR A 16 5.74 14.60 4.74
N GLY A 17 5.27 15.79 4.38
CA GLY A 17 4.17 16.46 5.08
C GLY A 17 2.90 15.63 5.12
N PRO A 18 2.10 15.73 6.21
CA PRO A 18 0.90 14.93 6.37
C PRO A 18 -0.18 15.25 5.33
N ALA A 19 -0.99 14.26 5.00
CA ALA A 19 -2.15 14.33 4.11
C ALA A 19 -3.45 14.04 4.87
N SER A 20 -3.57 14.60 6.08
CA SER A 20 -4.77 14.43 6.91
C SER A 20 -5.98 15.11 6.28
N THR A 21 -7.09 14.40 6.19
CA THR A 21 -8.36 14.88 5.64
C THR A 21 -9.51 14.25 6.41
N ALA A 22 -10.58 15.01 6.60
CA ALA A 22 -11.84 14.42 7.08
C ALA A 22 -12.36 13.43 6.02
N VAL A 23 -12.84 12.30 6.48
CA VAL A 23 -13.42 11.27 5.62
C VAL A 23 -14.93 11.25 5.85
N GLU A 24 -15.69 11.58 4.82
CA GLU A 24 -17.15 11.60 4.91
C GLU A 24 -17.72 10.20 5.20
N SER A 25 -18.80 10.16 5.99
CA SER A 25 -19.52 8.91 6.24
C SER A 25 -20.10 8.35 4.95
N LEU A 26 -20.01 7.01 4.81
CA LEU A 26 -20.51 6.34 3.62
C LEU A 26 -22.05 6.36 3.55
N SER A 27 -22.55 6.31 2.33
CA SER A 27 -23.95 6.02 2.05
C SER A 27 -24.34 4.60 2.52
N SER A 28 -25.62 4.38 2.76
CA SER A 28 -26.18 3.12 3.31
C SER A 28 -26.01 1.88 2.40
N ASP A 29 -25.48 2.05 1.19
CA ASP A 29 -25.28 0.97 0.21
C ASP A 29 -24.05 0.08 0.49
N PHE A 30 -23.19 0.46 1.42
CA PHE A 30 -22.06 -0.33 1.87
C PHE A 30 -22.00 -0.31 3.40
N PRO A 31 -22.53 -1.34 4.07
CA PRO A 31 -22.63 -1.36 5.53
C PRO A 31 -21.26 -1.59 6.18
N VAL A 32 -20.61 -0.51 6.56
CA VAL A 32 -19.34 -0.53 7.29
C VAL A 32 -19.52 -0.03 8.72
N GLU A 33 -18.73 -0.59 9.60
CA GLU A 33 -18.54 -0.13 10.97
C GLU A 33 -17.25 0.70 11.03
N SER A 34 -17.32 1.93 11.55
CA SER A 34 -16.12 2.72 11.82
C SER A 34 -15.39 2.15 13.02
N ILE A 35 -14.11 1.86 12.87
CA ILE A 35 -13.28 1.27 13.91
C ILE A 35 -12.04 2.12 14.17
N GLN A 36 -11.49 1.96 15.38
CA GLN A 36 -10.21 2.52 15.78
C GLN A 36 -9.34 1.40 16.35
N ILE A 37 -8.19 1.18 15.76
CA ILE A 37 -7.23 0.15 16.17
C ILE A 37 -6.12 0.82 16.97
N PRO A 38 -5.95 0.52 18.27
CA PRO A 38 -4.91 1.14 19.06
C PRO A 38 -3.52 0.65 18.66
N LEU A 39 -2.55 1.56 18.66
CA LEU A 39 -1.13 1.28 18.48
C LEU A 39 -0.39 1.31 19.84
N ASN A 40 0.74 0.59 19.94
CA ASN A 40 1.54 0.53 21.15
C ASN A 40 2.13 1.89 21.59
N ASN A 41 2.25 2.84 20.68
CA ASN A 41 2.74 4.19 20.94
C ASN A 41 1.66 5.17 21.44
N GLY A 42 0.44 4.68 21.71
CA GLY A 42 -0.69 5.48 22.17
C GLY A 42 -1.48 6.17 21.04
N SER A 43 -1.07 6.03 19.79
CA SER A 43 -1.82 6.46 18.61
C SER A 43 -2.89 5.43 18.21
N ARG A 44 -3.60 5.66 17.12
CA ARG A 44 -4.62 4.76 16.61
C ARG A 44 -4.67 4.79 15.08
N VAL A 45 -5.06 3.70 14.47
CA VAL A 45 -5.42 3.59 13.06
C VAL A 45 -6.93 3.68 12.93
N ASN A 46 -7.42 4.57 12.08
CA ASN A 46 -8.84 4.69 11.76
C ASN A 46 -9.18 3.85 10.53
N GLY A 47 -10.34 3.23 10.52
CA GLY A 47 -10.74 2.38 9.41
C GLY A 47 -12.24 2.09 9.36
N TRP A 48 -12.63 1.39 8.29
CA TRP A 48 -13.96 0.86 8.06
C TRP A 48 -13.90 -0.65 7.92
N LEU A 49 -14.72 -1.34 8.70
CA LEU A 49 -14.86 -2.78 8.67
C LEU A 49 -16.24 -3.17 8.11
N ALA A 50 -16.26 -3.93 7.01
CA ALA A 50 -17.46 -4.63 6.56
C ALA A 50 -17.30 -6.13 6.82
N LYS A 51 -18.30 -6.74 7.48
CA LYS A 51 -18.33 -8.18 7.72
C LYS A 51 -18.63 -8.93 6.42
N GLY A 52 -18.01 -10.07 6.24
CA GLY A 52 -18.25 -11.00 5.15
C GLY A 52 -19.05 -12.21 5.55
N VAL A 53 -19.13 -13.18 4.66
CA VAL A 53 -19.68 -14.51 4.90
C VAL A 53 -18.61 -15.33 5.62
N ARG A 54 -19.00 -16.06 6.65
CA ARG A 54 -18.09 -16.91 7.44
C ARG A 54 -17.42 -17.97 6.54
N GLY A 55 -16.11 -18.11 6.68
CA GLY A 55 -15.28 -19.02 5.88
C GLY A 55 -14.86 -18.46 4.54
N SER A 56 -15.21 -17.20 4.22
CA SER A 56 -14.80 -16.55 2.98
C SER A 56 -13.47 -15.82 3.08
N GLY A 57 -12.92 -15.67 4.30
CA GLY A 57 -11.72 -14.88 4.55
C GLY A 57 -12.00 -13.38 4.71
N VAL A 58 -10.97 -12.65 5.17
CA VAL A 58 -11.03 -11.19 5.37
C VAL A 58 -9.83 -10.54 4.68
N VAL A 59 -10.05 -9.43 4.00
CA VAL A 59 -9.02 -8.72 3.23
C VAL A 59 -8.78 -7.34 3.80
N LEU A 60 -7.53 -7.06 4.18
CA LEU A 60 -7.05 -5.72 4.52
C LEU A 60 -6.79 -4.92 3.25
N LEU A 61 -7.31 -3.70 3.15
CA LEU A 61 -7.18 -2.81 2.01
C LEU A 61 -6.43 -1.55 2.42
N VAL A 62 -5.29 -1.29 1.76
CA VAL A 62 -4.34 -0.23 2.14
C VAL A 62 -4.08 0.70 0.95
N HIS A 63 -4.40 1.98 1.13
CA HIS A 63 -4.38 3.03 0.11
C HIS A 63 -2.98 3.52 -0.26
N SER A 64 -2.89 4.29 -1.36
CA SER A 64 -1.67 4.93 -1.84
C SER A 64 -1.30 6.21 -1.06
N ILE A 65 -0.13 6.77 -1.38
CA ILE A 65 0.37 8.01 -0.77
C ILE A 65 -0.58 9.20 -1.03
N ARG A 66 -0.76 10.07 -0.03
CA ARG A 66 -1.61 11.28 -0.07
C ARG A 66 -3.07 11.01 -0.39
N SER A 67 -3.51 9.78 -0.14
CA SER A 67 -4.89 9.32 -0.25
C SER A 67 -5.45 8.98 1.13
N ASN A 68 -6.52 8.20 1.18
CA ASN A 68 -7.13 7.67 2.39
C ASN A 68 -7.95 6.42 2.04
N ARG A 69 -8.62 5.81 3.03
CA ARG A 69 -9.42 4.59 2.86
C ARG A 69 -10.50 4.65 1.77
N VAL A 70 -10.94 5.85 1.35
CA VAL A 70 -11.93 6.03 0.28
C VAL A 70 -11.40 5.54 -1.08
N GLU A 71 -10.10 5.66 -1.34
CA GLU A 71 -9.48 5.11 -2.56
C GLU A 71 -9.74 3.61 -2.71
N MET A 72 -9.79 2.88 -1.61
CA MET A 72 -9.98 1.43 -1.61
C MET A 72 -11.45 1.01 -1.63
N LEU A 73 -12.38 1.97 -1.66
CA LEU A 73 -13.81 1.71 -1.51
C LEU A 73 -14.40 0.85 -2.63
N SER A 74 -13.98 1.07 -3.88
CA SER A 74 -14.45 0.27 -5.00
C SER A 74 -14.03 -1.20 -4.87
N ARG A 75 -12.78 -1.45 -4.44
CA ARG A 75 -12.27 -2.80 -4.12
C ARG A 75 -13.01 -3.41 -2.93
N GLY A 76 -13.22 -2.61 -1.87
CA GLY A 76 -13.95 -3.07 -0.69
C GLY A 76 -15.38 -3.51 -1.01
N ARG A 77 -16.12 -2.72 -1.79
CA ARG A 77 -17.47 -3.06 -2.24
C ARG A 77 -17.51 -4.31 -3.10
N PHE A 78 -16.60 -4.41 -4.05
CA PHE A 78 -16.48 -5.56 -4.94
C PHE A 78 -16.20 -6.84 -4.13
N LEU A 79 -15.17 -6.86 -3.28
CA LEU A 79 -14.82 -8.03 -2.47
C LEU A 79 -15.94 -8.42 -1.49
N ASN A 80 -16.57 -7.43 -0.86
CA ASN A 80 -17.66 -7.71 0.07
C ASN A 80 -18.89 -8.29 -0.62
N LYS A 81 -19.21 -7.87 -1.87
CA LYS A 81 -20.23 -8.52 -2.70
C LYS A 81 -19.90 -9.98 -3.02
N GLN A 82 -18.62 -10.33 -3.09
CA GLN A 82 -18.15 -11.71 -3.26
C GLN A 82 -18.12 -12.49 -1.94
N GLY A 83 -18.55 -11.87 -0.84
CA GLY A 83 -18.65 -12.50 0.48
C GLY A 83 -17.44 -12.32 1.38
N TYR A 84 -16.36 -11.70 0.94
CA TYR A 84 -15.20 -11.40 1.80
C TYR A 84 -15.54 -10.38 2.89
N GLY A 85 -15.01 -10.57 4.10
CA GLY A 85 -14.87 -9.47 5.03
C GLY A 85 -13.81 -8.50 4.51
N VAL A 86 -13.97 -7.19 4.74
CA VAL A 86 -12.97 -6.21 4.32
C VAL A 86 -12.72 -5.18 5.40
N LEU A 87 -11.45 -4.83 5.59
CA LEU A 87 -11.00 -3.76 6.45
C LEU A 87 -10.24 -2.72 5.62
N LEU A 88 -10.78 -1.52 5.50
CA LEU A 88 -10.15 -0.38 4.85
C LEU A 88 -9.57 0.53 5.92
N ILE A 89 -8.27 0.83 5.88
CA ILE A 89 -7.60 1.68 6.87
C ILE A 89 -7.06 2.97 6.26
N ASP A 90 -6.96 4.01 7.08
CA ASP A 90 -6.09 5.15 6.80
C ASP A 90 -4.72 4.88 7.42
N LEU A 91 -3.67 5.03 6.64
CA LEU A 91 -2.30 4.98 7.14
C LEU A 91 -1.98 6.22 7.97
N GLN A 92 -1.00 6.15 8.85
CA GLN A 92 -0.54 7.28 9.65
C GLN A 92 -0.23 8.50 8.78
N ALA A 93 -0.52 9.70 9.30
CA ALA A 93 -0.43 10.97 8.58
C ALA A 93 -1.34 11.08 7.33
N HIS A 94 -2.35 10.19 7.19
CA HIS A 94 -3.34 10.22 6.10
C HIS A 94 -4.76 10.10 6.66
N GLY A 95 -5.73 10.62 5.89
CA GLY A 95 -7.14 10.57 6.26
C GLY A 95 -7.37 11.05 7.69
N GLU A 96 -8.02 10.22 8.51
CA GLU A 96 -8.31 10.52 9.92
C GLU A 96 -7.30 9.88 10.90
N THR A 97 -6.32 9.12 10.40
CA THR A 97 -5.27 8.53 11.24
C THR A 97 -4.20 9.57 11.57
N PRO A 98 -3.95 9.83 12.87
CA PRO A 98 -2.96 10.81 13.28
C PRO A 98 -1.55 10.46 12.79
N GLY A 99 -0.76 11.49 12.50
CA GLY A 99 0.64 11.36 12.13
C GLY A 99 1.22 12.72 11.74
N ASN A 100 2.51 12.89 11.97
CA ASN A 100 3.19 14.16 11.70
C ASN A 100 3.89 14.16 10.34
N ARG A 101 4.24 12.99 9.82
CA ARG A 101 4.97 12.82 8.55
C ARG A 101 4.62 11.51 7.87
N ILE A 102 4.60 11.55 6.55
CA ILE A 102 4.58 10.37 5.69
C ILE A 102 6.00 9.80 5.67
N THR A 103 6.15 8.50 5.90
CA THR A 103 7.46 7.83 6.06
C THR A 103 7.71 6.73 5.03
N PHE A 104 7.00 6.76 3.91
CA PHE A 104 7.18 5.89 2.73
C PHE A 104 7.14 4.39 3.03
N GLY A 105 6.34 4.00 4.00
CA GLY A 105 6.14 2.61 4.41
C GLY A 105 6.76 2.27 5.76
N HIS A 106 7.69 3.06 6.30
CA HIS A 106 8.39 2.74 7.56
C HIS A 106 7.41 2.69 8.75
N ARG A 107 6.82 3.82 9.14
CA ARG A 107 5.83 3.85 10.24
C ARG A 107 4.46 3.35 9.80
N GLU A 108 4.15 3.50 8.52
CA GLU A 108 2.92 2.95 7.92
C GLU A 108 2.87 1.42 8.03
N SER A 109 4.01 0.74 8.13
CA SER A 109 4.09 -0.71 8.39
C SER A 109 3.61 -1.12 9.78
N ASP A 110 3.70 -0.22 10.76
CA ASP A 110 3.15 -0.45 12.10
C ASP A 110 1.61 -0.44 12.08
N ASP A 111 1.00 0.43 11.26
CA ASP A 111 -0.45 0.48 11.08
C ASP A 111 -0.96 -0.81 10.44
N VAL A 112 -0.27 -1.28 9.41
CA VAL A 112 -0.57 -2.55 8.74
C VAL A 112 -0.44 -3.72 9.72
N THR A 113 0.64 -3.74 10.51
CA THR A 113 0.85 -4.77 11.53
C THR A 113 -0.29 -4.79 12.55
N ALA A 114 -0.67 -3.62 13.07
CA ALA A 114 -1.78 -3.51 14.02
C ALA A 114 -3.11 -3.96 13.41
N ALA A 115 -3.36 -3.60 12.15
CA ALA A 115 -4.57 -4.00 11.43
C ALA A 115 -4.63 -5.53 11.24
N ILE A 116 -3.52 -6.18 10.88
CA ILE A 116 -3.44 -7.64 10.74
C ILE A 116 -3.67 -8.33 12.08
N ILE A 117 -3.04 -7.86 13.16
CA ILE A 117 -3.28 -8.37 14.53
C ILE A 117 -4.74 -8.23 14.93
N PHE A 118 -5.35 -7.07 14.65
CA PHE A 118 -6.76 -6.82 14.90
C PHE A 118 -7.66 -7.82 14.16
N LEU A 119 -7.38 -8.08 12.87
CA LEU A 119 -8.15 -9.03 12.06
C LEU A 119 -8.04 -10.46 12.60
N HIS A 120 -6.85 -10.95 12.91
CA HIS A 120 -6.66 -12.28 13.50
C HIS A 120 -7.38 -12.44 14.84
N LYS A 121 -7.40 -11.38 15.66
CA LYS A 121 -8.12 -11.38 16.94
C LYS A 121 -9.65 -11.36 16.75
N THR A 122 -10.14 -10.60 15.78
CA THR A 122 -11.57 -10.40 15.54
C THR A 122 -12.18 -11.58 14.78
N PHE A 123 -11.39 -12.20 13.89
CA PHE A 123 -11.81 -13.28 12.99
C PHE A 123 -10.84 -14.48 13.09
N PRO A 124 -10.76 -15.15 14.26
CA PRO A 124 -9.72 -16.17 14.52
C PRO A 124 -9.83 -17.44 13.66
N SER A 125 -10.96 -17.66 13.01
CA SER A 125 -11.20 -18.80 12.11
C SER A 125 -11.11 -18.43 10.62
N GLU A 126 -10.88 -17.17 10.30
CA GLU A 126 -10.76 -16.71 8.90
C GLU A 126 -9.30 -16.63 8.47
N ARG A 127 -9.05 -16.91 7.19
CA ARG A 127 -7.78 -16.57 6.54
C ARG A 127 -7.74 -15.08 6.24
N ILE A 128 -6.56 -14.48 6.35
CA ILE A 128 -6.38 -13.04 6.20
C ILE A 128 -5.55 -12.75 4.96
N GLY A 129 -6.16 -12.03 4.02
CA GLY A 129 -5.48 -11.46 2.87
C GLY A 129 -5.19 -9.97 3.04
N ALA A 130 -4.35 -9.43 2.15
CA ALA A 130 -4.13 -7.98 2.07
C ALA A 130 -3.99 -7.52 0.61
N ILE A 131 -4.50 -6.33 0.30
CA ILE A 131 -4.29 -5.63 -0.97
C ILE A 131 -3.73 -4.25 -0.66
N GLY A 132 -2.57 -3.91 -1.21
CA GLY A 132 -1.95 -2.60 -1.04
C GLY A 132 -1.57 -1.94 -2.36
N VAL A 133 -1.76 -0.61 -2.41
CA VAL A 133 -1.44 0.20 -3.59
C VAL A 133 -0.29 1.14 -3.25
N SER A 134 0.79 1.14 -4.05
CA SER A 134 1.92 2.07 -3.94
C SER A 134 2.48 2.15 -2.50
N LEU A 135 2.20 3.23 -1.74
CA LEU A 135 2.59 3.36 -0.32
C LEU A 135 2.02 2.22 0.53
N GLY A 136 0.74 1.86 0.34
CA GLY A 136 0.11 0.75 1.04
C GLY A 136 0.76 -0.59 0.73
N ALA A 137 1.21 -0.77 -0.51
CA ALA A 137 2.00 -1.93 -0.93
C ALA A 137 3.36 -1.97 -0.21
N ALA A 138 4.07 -0.85 -0.14
CA ALA A 138 5.32 -0.73 0.61
C ALA A 138 5.11 -1.01 2.10
N ALA A 139 4.06 -0.45 2.71
CA ALA A 139 3.73 -0.67 4.11
C ALA A 139 3.45 -2.15 4.44
N ILE A 140 2.78 -2.89 3.53
CA ILE A 140 2.57 -4.34 3.69
C ILE A 140 3.90 -5.09 3.63
N VAL A 141 4.74 -4.83 2.63
CA VAL A 141 6.02 -5.53 2.47
C VAL A 141 7.00 -5.22 3.59
N LEU A 142 7.00 -3.97 4.09
CA LEU A 142 7.88 -3.54 5.17
C LEU A 142 7.39 -3.91 6.57
N SER A 143 6.20 -4.51 6.71
CA SER A 143 5.62 -4.93 8.00
C SER A 143 6.31 -6.20 8.54
N LYS A 144 7.53 -6.06 9.02
CA LYS A 144 8.45 -7.15 9.39
C LYS A 144 7.95 -8.09 10.49
N HIS A 145 7.10 -7.62 11.37
CA HIS A 145 6.61 -8.34 12.55
C HIS A 145 5.12 -8.65 12.46
N SER A 146 4.57 -8.61 11.25
CA SER A 146 3.16 -8.94 11.03
C SER A 146 2.89 -10.41 11.34
N PRO A 147 1.75 -10.76 11.92
CA PRO A 147 1.21 -12.11 11.84
C PRO A 147 1.11 -12.54 10.37
N ARG A 148 1.04 -13.86 10.15
CA ARG A 148 0.98 -14.42 8.80
C ARG A 148 -0.21 -13.89 8.01
N LEU A 149 0.04 -13.45 6.78
CA LEU A 149 -0.96 -13.27 5.74
C LEU A 149 -1.09 -14.56 4.91
N ASP A 150 -2.30 -14.88 4.48
CA ASP A 150 -2.57 -16.07 3.69
C ASP A 150 -2.61 -15.78 2.18
N ALA A 151 -2.75 -14.51 1.78
CA ALA A 151 -2.64 -14.03 0.40
C ALA A 151 -2.32 -12.54 0.37
N VAL A 152 -1.47 -12.11 -0.58
CA VAL A 152 -1.11 -10.69 -0.71
C VAL A 152 -1.17 -10.25 -2.17
N VAL A 153 -1.88 -9.16 -2.43
CA VAL A 153 -1.92 -8.48 -3.72
C VAL A 153 -1.22 -7.12 -3.59
N ILE A 154 -0.22 -6.89 -4.42
CA ILE A 154 0.62 -5.69 -4.40
C ILE A 154 0.49 -4.97 -5.73
N GLU A 155 0.03 -3.72 -5.71
CA GLU A 155 -0.16 -2.90 -6.89
C GLU A 155 0.85 -1.76 -6.94
N SER A 156 1.54 -1.60 -8.08
CA SER A 156 2.42 -0.46 -8.38
C SER A 156 3.47 -0.18 -7.29
N LEU A 157 4.15 -1.23 -6.81
CA LEU A 157 5.20 -1.13 -5.79
C LEU A 157 6.54 -0.76 -6.42
N HIS A 158 7.23 0.23 -5.85
CA HIS A 158 8.62 0.54 -6.16
C HIS A 158 9.60 -0.40 -5.43
N PRO A 159 10.74 -0.79 -6.03
CA PRO A 159 11.72 -1.64 -5.36
C PRO A 159 12.52 -0.90 -4.27
N THR A 160 12.90 0.36 -4.53
CA THR A 160 13.64 1.19 -3.60
C THR A 160 13.05 2.59 -3.51
N ILE A 161 13.22 3.25 -2.37
CA ILE A 161 12.79 4.65 -2.22
C ILE A 161 13.56 5.59 -3.16
N GLU A 162 14.81 5.28 -3.44
CA GLU A 162 15.64 6.07 -4.36
C GLU A 162 15.05 6.06 -5.77
N GLU A 163 14.69 4.89 -6.32
CA GLU A 163 14.05 4.78 -7.64
C GLU A 163 12.67 5.47 -7.66
N ALA A 164 11.90 5.34 -6.58
CA ALA A 164 10.62 6.03 -6.45
C ALA A 164 10.76 7.56 -6.52
N VAL A 165 11.80 8.12 -5.90
CA VAL A 165 12.10 9.54 -5.93
C VAL A 165 12.66 9.93 -7.32
N GLU A 166 13.61 9.18 -7.85
CA GLU A 166 14.22 9.44 -9.16
C GLU A 166 13.16 9.47 -10.27
N ASN A 167 12.29 8.47 -10.33
CA ASN A 167 11.24 8.40 -11.35
C ASN A 167 10.32 9.63 -11.29
N ARG A 168 9.97 10.11 -10.11
CA ARG A 168 9.14 11.32 -9.94
C ARG A 168 9.89 12.59 -10.32
N LEU A 169 11.16 12.70 -9.95
CA LEU A 169 12.00 13.84 -10.35
C LEU A 169 12.14 13.90 -11.87
N ARG A 170 12.42 12.78 -12.53
CA ARG A 170 12.48 12.70 -13.99
C ARG A 170 11.16 13.03 -14.66
N LEU A 171 10.03 12.54 -14.11
CA LEU A 171 8.70 12.79 -14.66
C LEU A 171 8.34 14.28 -14.63
N HIS A 172 8.66 14.98 -13.56
CA HIS A 172 8.26 16.39 -13.37
C HIS A 172 9.29 17.40 -13.86
N LEU A 173 10.58 17.06 -13.86
CA LEU A 173 11.69 17.98 -14.15
C LEU A 173 12.59 17.50 -15.29
N GLY A 174 12.25 16.39 -15.96
CA GLY A 174 13.05 15.78 -17.00
C GLY A 174 14.40 15.27 -16.47
N GLU A 175 15.38 15.18 -17.34
CA GLU A 175 16.74 14.70 -16.99
C GLU A 175 17.45 15.59 -15.95
N TYR A 176 17.11 16.88 -15.88
CA TYR A 176 17.62 17.79 -14.84
C TYR A 176 17.14 17.42 -13.45
N GLY A 177 15.97 16.77 -13.35
CA GLY A 177 15.44 16.27 -12.07
C GLY A 177 16.36 15.26 -11.41
N ALA A 178 16.96 14.36 -12.18
CA ALA A 178 17.87 13.35 -11.65
C ALA A 178 19.09 13.96 -10.93
N ALA A 179 19.56 15.14 -11.32
CA ALA A 179 20.65 15.84 -10.65
C ALA A 179 20.30 16.30 -9.23
N LEU A 180 19.00 16.39 -8.89
CA LEU A 180 18.52 16.75 -7.56
C LEU A 180 18.41 15.56 -6.62
N LEU A 181 18.49 14.33 -7.15
CA LEU A 181 18.28 13.11 -6.37
C LEU A 181 19.16 13.04 -5.10
N PRO A 182 20.49 13.28 -5.13
CA PRO A 182 21.30 13.19 -3.91
C PRO A 182 20.85 14.16 -2.82
N VAL A 183 20.37 15.33 -3.21
CA VAL A 183 19.92 16.37 -2.29
C VAL A 183 18.58 16.00 -1.66
N VAL A 184 17.64 15.49 -2.46
CA VAL A 184 16.35 15.02 -1.96
C VAL A 184 16.54 13.82 -1.04
N MET A 185 17.38 12.86 -1.40
CA MET A 185 17.70 11.70 -0.57
C MET A 185 18.32 12.10 0.77
N ALA A 186 19.27 13.05 0.78
CA ALA A 186 19.85 13.57 2.03
C ALA A 186 18.79 14.22 2.95
N GLN A 187 17.79 14.89 2.38
CA GLN A 187 16.66 15.44 3.16
C GLN A 187 15.76 14.35 3.72
N LEU A 188 15.45 13.31 2.93
CA LEU A 188 14.64 12.19 3.43
C LEU A 188 15.31 11.50 4.61
N VAL A 189 16.63 11.25 4.55
CA VAL A 189 17.40 10.72 5.71
C VAL A 189 17.20 11.60 6.95
N PHE A 190 17.31 12.92 6.79
CA PHE A 190 17.16 13.86 7.90
C PHE A 190 15.74 13.87 8.49
N TYR A 191 14.71 13.82 7.63
CA TYR A 191 13.32 13.92 8.06
C TYR A 191 12.74 12.60 8.60
N LEU A 192 13.21 11.45 8.12
CA LEU A 192 12.61 10.15 8.42
C LEU A 192 13.26 9.43 9.60
N ASP A 193 14.46 9.86 9.99
CA ASP A 193 15.24 9.26 11.09
C ASP A 193 15.34 7.71 10.94
N THR A 194 15.56 7.26 9.69
CA THR A 194 15.70 5.85 9.32
C THR A 194 16.71 5.69 8.20
N SER A 195 17.28 4.51 8.04
CA SER A 195 18.16 4.23 6.90
C SER A 195 17.34 4.05 5.63
N MET A 196 17.87 4.50 4.48
CA MET A 196 17.18 4.33 3.21
C MET A 196 16.95 2.85 2.86
N SER A 197 17.88 1.97 3.24
CA SER A 197 17.74 0.52 3.01
C SER A 197 16.57 -0.13 3.77
N GLU A 198 16.09 0.49 4.84
CA GLU A 198 14.87 0.05 5.56
C GLU A 198 13.59 0.45 4.82
N LEU A 199 13.69 1.37 3.85
CA LEU A 199 12.60 1.83 2.99
C LEU A 199 12.60 1.13 1.62
N ASP A 200 13.39 0.08 1.46
CA ASP A 200 13.52 -0.65 0.19
C ASP A 200 12.73 -1.96 0.22
N PRO A 201 11.53 -2.02 -0.35
CA PRO A 201 10.72 -3.23 -0.40
C PRO A 201 11.43 -4.43 -1.01
N ILE A 202 12.35 -4.22 -1.96
CA ILE A 202 13.09 -5.31 -2.60
C ILE A 202 13.93 -6.13 -1.61
N ASN A 203 14.38 -5.52 -0.52
CA ASN A 203 15.16 -6.20 0.51
C ASN A 203 14.28 -7.04 1.48
N GLN A 204 12.96 -6.81 1.47
CA GLN A 204 12.02 -7.40 2.42
C GLN A 204 10.99 -8.31 1.76
N ILE A 205 10.76 -8.19 0.45
CA ILE A 205 9.69 -8.91 -0.24
C ILE A 205 9.83 -10.44 -0.13
N SER A 206 11.05 -10.95 0.00
CA SER A 206 11.31 -12.36 0.24
C SER A 206 10.89 -12.84 1.64
N GLU A 207 10.71 -11.91 2.59
CA GLU A 207 10.30 -12.22 3.97
C GLU A 207 8.78 -12.24 4.15
N LEU A 208 8.02 -11.89 3.12
CA LEU A 208 6.56 -11.82 3.16
C LEU A 208 5.90 -13.16 3.55
N ASN A 209 6.53 -14.28 3.16
CA ASN A 209 6.11 -15.67 3.48
C ASN A 209 4.61 -15.94 3.22
N ALA A 210 4.04 -15.32 2.19
CA ALA A 210 2.66 -15.48 1.75
C ALA A 210 2.62 -15.58 0.22
N PRO A 211 1.62 -16.26 -0.35
CA PRO A 211 1.32 -16.17 -1.79
C PRO A 211 1.19 -14.72 -2.25
N LEU A 212 1.79 -14.38 -3.37
CA LEU A 212 1.93 -13.02 -3.85
C LEU A 212 1.44 -12.85 -5.28
N LEU A 213 0.51 -11.91 -5.49
CA LEU A 213 0.16 -11.38 -6.82
C LEU A 213 0.69 -9.96 -6.95
N LEU A 214 1.65 -9.76 -7.87
CA LEU A 214 2.12 -8.42 -8.24
C LEU A 214 1.34 -7.90 -9.44
N ILE A 215 0.86 -6.65 -9.36
CA ILE A 215 0.12 -5.98 -10.44
C ILE A 215 0.82 -4.65 -10.74
N ALA A 216 1.13 -4.42 -12.01
CA ALA A 216 1.72 -3.16 -12.47
C ALA A 216 1.21 -2.75 -13.85
N GLY A 217 1.22 -1.46 -14.15
CA GLY A 217 0.84 -0.95 -15.46
C GLY A 217 2.00 -0.96 -16.44
N SER A 218 1.76 -1.36 -17.70
CA SER A 218 2.81 -1.37 -18.73
C SER A 218 3.27 0.04 -19.17
N ALA A 219 2.47 1.07 -18.89
CA ALA A 219 2.79 2.48 -19.17
C ALA A 219 3.05 3.29 -17.89
N ASP A 220 3.24 2.62 -16.74
CA ASP A 220 3.54 3.28 -15.48
C ASP A 220 4.94 3.92 -15.50
N GLN A 221 4.98 5.25 -15.33
CA GLN A 221 6.22 6.03 -15.29
C GLN A 221 6.74 6.26 -13.85
N HIS A 222 5.89 5.99 -12.84
CA HIS A 222 6.27 6.08 -11.43
C HIS A 222 6.90 4.78 -10.92
N THR A 223 6.45 3.64 -11.47
CA THR A 223 6.92 2.28 -11.16
C THR A 223 7.05 1.51 -12.46
N LYS A 224 8.23 1.44 -13.00
CA LYS A 224 8.47 0.85 -14.33
C LYS A 224 8.33 -0.66 -14.30
N VAL A 225 7.97 -1.27 -15.44
CA VAL A 225 7.83 -2.73 -15.57
C VAL A 225 9.11 -3.46 -15.12
N ALA A 226 10.30 -2.97 -15.52
CA ALA A 226 11.57 -3.58 -15.11
C ALA A 226 11.81 -3.57 -13.59
N GLU A 227 11.24 -2.59 -12.88
CA GLU A 227 11.27 -2.52 -11.42
C GLU A 227 10.36 -3.61 -10.80
N THR A 228 9.16 -3.79 -11.37
CA THR A 228 8.23 -4.87 -10.98
C THR A 228 8.83 -6.25 -11.25
N GLU A 229 9.51 -6.45 -12.37
CA GLU A 229 10.20 -7.71 -12.71
C GLU A 229 11.30 -8.05 -11.70
N ARG A 230 12.03 -7.05 -11.21
CA ARG A 230 13.05 -7.24 -10.15
C ARG A 230 12.41 -7.63 -8.82
N LEU A 231 11.30 -6.97 -8.42
CA LEU A 231 10.53 -7.36 -7.24
C LEU A 231 9.99 -8.78 -7.37
N PHE A 232 9.46 -9.12 -8.54
CA PHE A 232 8.99 -10.47 -8.82
C PHE A 232 10.12 -11.49 -8.71
N ALA A 233 11.30 -11.20 -9.26
CA ALA A 233 12.45 -12.09 -9.14
C ALA A 233 12.87 -12.32 -7.68
N ALA A 234 12.85 -11.28 -6.84
CA ALA A 234 13.24 -11.33 -5.43
C ALA A 234 12.21 -12.02 -4.52
N ALA A 235 10.93 -12.02 -4.88
CA ALA A 235 9.86 -12.65 -4.09
C ALA A 235 9.97 -14.17 -4.09
N LYS A 236 9.53 -14.83 -2.99
CA LYS A 236 9.43 -16.30 -2.89
C LYS A 236 8.17 -16.84 -3.58
N GLN A 237 8.18 -18.12 -3.89
CA GLN A 237 7.01 -18.86 -4.34
C GLN A 237 6.04 -19.14 -3.18
N PRO A 238 4.71 -19.26 -3.43
CA PRO A 238 4.06 -19.07 -4.73
C PRO A 238 3.89 -17.57 -5.07
N LYS A 239 4.12 -17.23 -6.33
CA LYS A 239 4.02 -15.85 -6.81
C LYS A 239 3.53 -15.76 -8.25
N GLU A 240 2.77 -14.71 -8.52
CA GLU A 240 2.25 -14.38 -9.84
C GLU A 240 2.53 -12.92 -10.17
N VAL A 241 2.59 -12.57 -11.43
CA VAL A 241 2.72 -11.19 -11.90
C VAL A 241 1.75 -10.93 -13.05
N TRP A 242 1.08 -9.79 -12.98
CA TRP A 242 0.22 -9.30 -14.05
C TRP A 242 0.62 -7.88 -14.44
N ILE A 243 1.10 -7.73 -15.67
CA ILE A 243 1.37 -6.42 -16.26
C ILE A 243 0.14 -6.00 -17.05
N VAL A 244 -0.57 -4.98 -16.58
CA VAL A 244 -1.81 -4.47 -17.18
C VAL A 244 -1.48 -3.65 -18.41
N PRO A 245 -1.90 -4.09 -19.63
CA PRO A 245 -1.55 -3.40 -20.85
C PRO A 245 -2.09 -1.96 -20.90
N GLY A 246 -1.23 -0.98 -21.21
CA GLY A 246 -1.60 0.43 -21.35
C GLY A 246 -1.89 1.18 -20.04
N ALA A 247 -1.94 0.51 -18.91
CA ALA A 247 -2.17 1.17 -17.63
C ALA A 247 -0.96 2.00 -17.20
N GLY A 248 -1.18 3.21 -16.73
CA GLY A 248 -0.21 4.04 -16.02
C GLY A 248 -0.27 3.80 -14.50
N HIS A 249 0.23 4.79 -13.73
CA HIS A 249 0.11 4.76 -12.25
C HIS A 249 -1.30 5.18 -11.83
N PHE A 250 -2.28 4.33 -12.13
CA PHE A 250 -3.69 4.58 -11.90
C PHE A 250 -4.29 3.57 -10.93
N ASN A 251 -5.55 3.79 -10.57
CA ASN A 251 -6.35 2.78 -9.89
C ASN A 251 -6.59 1.60 -10.85
N MET A 252 -5.87 0.50 -10.65
CA MET A 252 -5.91 -0.69 -11.51
C MET A 252 -7.30 -1.31 -11.60
N HIS A 253 -8.06 -1.32 -10.49
CA HIS A 253 -9.44 -1.80 -10.47
C HIS A 253 -10.35 -0.98 -11.39
N SER A 254 -10.26 0.36 -11.32
CA SER A 254 -11.05 1.22 -12.19
C SER A 254 -10.62 1.15 -13.66
N TYR A 255 -9.34 0.91 -13.94
CA TYR A 255 -8.79 0.84 -15.29
C TYR A 255 -9.11 -0.48 -15.98
N ALA A 256 -8.81 -1.60 -15.36
CA ALA A 256 -8.97 -2.94 -15.95
C ALA A 256 -10.34 -3.57 -15.65
N GLY A 257 -11.14 -2.98 -14.74
CA GLY A 257 -12.52 -3.37 -14.48
C GLY A 257 -12.67 -4.86 -14.19
N ARG A 258 -13.47 -5.54 -15.01
CA ARG A 258 -13.79 -6.95 -14.78
C ARG A 258 -12.56 -7.87 -14.85
N GLU A 259 -11.58 -7.61 -15.71
CA GLU A 259 -10.38 -8.43 -15.75
C GLU A 259 -9.57 -8.37 -14.43
N TYR A 260 -9.55 -7.19 -13.79
CA TYR A 260 -8.97 -7.04 -12.46
C TYR A 260 -9.76 -7.86 -11.42
N GLU A 261 -11.09 -7.74 -11.45
CA GLU A 261 -11.97 -8.44 -10.53
C GLU A 261 -11.79 -9.96 -10.64
N ASP A 262 -11.84 -10.50 -11.87
CA ASP A 262 -11.69 -11.94 -12.12
C ASP A 262 -10.34 -12.45 -11.60
N ARG A 263 -9.21 -11.79 -11.94
CA ARG A 263 -7.86 -12.22 -11.50
C ARG A 263 -7.66 -12.15 -9.99
N VAL A 264 -8.14 -11.07 -9.37
CA VAL A 264 -7.99 -10.89 -7.91
C VAL A 264 -8.86 -11.90 -7.16
N ILE A 265 -10.07 -12.19 -7.66
CA ILE A 265 -10.93 -13.21 -7.04
C ILE A 265 -10.34 -14.61 -7.21
N ASP A 266 -9.90 -15.00 -8.39
CA ASP A 266 -9.29 -16.30 -8.63
C ASP A 266 -8.11 -16.53 -7.67
N PHE A 267 -7.24 -15.53 -7.52
CA PHE A 267 -6.12 -15.58 -6.60
C PHE A 267 -6.57 -15.67 -5.12
N LEU A 268 -7.49 -14.83 -4.68
CA LEU A 268 -7.97 -14.83 -3.30
C LEU A 268 -8.79 -16.08 -2.98
N ASP A 269 -9.63 -16.58 -3.88
CA ASP A 269 -10.42 -17.79 -3.70
C ASP A 269 -9.52 -19.01 -3.53
N HIS A 270 -8.46 -19.13 -4.34
CA HIS A 270 -7.50 -20.20 -4.22
C HIS A 270 -6.83 -20.23 -2.83
N TYR A 271 -6.34 -19.07 -2.35
CA TYR A 271 -5.55 -19.04 -1.12
C TYR A 271 -6.38 -18.78 0.16
N LEU A 272 -7.49 -18.05 0.10
CA LEU A 272 -8.31 -17.77 1.28
C LEU A 272 -9.46 -18.75 1.47
N ARG A 273 -10.00 -19.35 0.39
CA ARG A 273 -11.11 -20.31 0.46
C ARG A 273 -10.70 -21.73 0.14
N GLY A 274 -9.57 -21.95 -0.53
CA GLY A 274 -9.13 -23.26 -1.01
C GLY A 274 -10.01 -23.79 -2.13
N ILE A 275 -10.49 -22.89 -2.99
CA ILE A 275 -11.26 -23.18 -4.20
C ILE A 275 -10.27 -23.12 -5.36
N ASP A 276 -10.20 -24.21 -6.16
CA ASP A 276 -9.38 -24.30 -7.38
C ASP A 276 -10.18 -23.86 -8.61
#